data_36ca4c0fcf1eb66083e267a5aed68d23
#
_entry.id   36ca4c0fcf1eb66083e267a5aed68d23
#
_cell.length_a   1.000
_cell.length_b   1.000
_cell.length_c   1.000
_cell.angle_alpha   90.00
_cell.angle_beta   90.00
_cell.angle_gamma   90.00
#
_symmetry.space_group_name_H-M   'P 1'
#
loop_
_entity.id
_entity.type
_entity.pdbx_description
1 polymer ?
#
loop_
_entity_poly.entity_id
_entity_poly.type
_entity_poly.pdbx_seq_one_letter_code
_entity_poly.pdbx_strand_id
1 'polypeptide(L)'
;MMKIYMIGDEDETAGFSLIGIDAFQVKDGEHFVSVCRQVLDREDAGIVIITDRFFEIFRENFSDVLRKKAVPAVVFIPSFDGVHLKRSIKEFVAGVIGIGL
;
A
#
# COMPACT_ATOMS: atom_id res chain seq x y z
N MET A 1 -15.29 12.54 -6.53
CA MET A 1 -15.37 11.47 -5.54
C MET A 1 -14.01 10.84 -5.33
N MET A 2 -13.59 10.71 -4.10
CA MET A 2 -12.29 10.10 -3.80
C MET A 2 -12.38 8.58 -3.85
N LYS A 3 -11.34 7.95 -4.41
CA LYS A 3 -11.28 6.51 -4.55
C LYS A 3 -10.16 5.91 -3.71
N ILE A 4 -10.26 4.61 -3.48
CA ILE A 4 -9.23 3.82 -2.81
C ILE A 4 -8.53 2.98 -3.87
N TYR A 5 -7.21 3.12 -3.93
CA TYR A 5 -6.36 2.32 -4.82
C TYR A 5 -5.43 1.45 -4.00
N MET A 6 -5.01 0.33 -4.57
CA MET A 6 -4.12 -0.61 -3.90
C MET A 6 -3.00 -1.02 -4.85
N ILE A 7 -1.78 -1.11 -4.34
CA ILE A 7 -0.61 -1.56 -5.10
C ILE A 7 0.01 -2.74 -4.35
N GLY A 8 0.19 -3.85 -5.05
CA GLY A 8 0.77 -5.04 -4.46
C GLY A 8 1.14 -6.08 -5.50
N ASP A 9 1.42 -7.31 -5.05
CA ASP A 9 1.73 -8.41 -5.97
C ASP A 9 0.44 -9.05 -6.49
N GLU A 10 0.60 -10.15 -7.24
CA GLU A 10 -0.53 -10.83 -7.87
C GLU A 10 -1.59 -11.29 -6.87
N ASP A 11 -1.17 -11.95 -5.80
CA ASP A 11 -2.10 -12.49 -4.81
C ASP A 11 -2.79 -11.38 -4.02
N GLU A 12 -2.04 -10.36 -3.67
CA GLU A 12 -2.55 -9.23 -2.90
C GLU A 12 -3.58 -8.43 -3.69
N THR A 13 -3.27 -8.14 -4.95
CA THR A 13 -4.19 -7.39 -5.79
C THR A 13 -5.44 -8.19 -6.13
N ALA A 14 -5.31 -9.51 -6.32
CA ALA A 14 -6.47 -10.37 -6.56
C ALA A 14 -7.43 -10.31 -5.39
N GLY A 15 -6.92 -10.39 -4.15
CA GLY A 15 -7.75 -10.32 -2.96
C GLY A 15 -8.49 -9.01 -2.83
N PHE A 16 -7.81 -7.89 -3.04
CA PHE A 16 -8.44 -6.58 -2.92
C PHE A 16 -9.41 -6.27 -4.06
N SER A 17 -9.14 -6.80 -5.26
CA SER A 17 -10.07 -6.65 -6.39
C SER A 17 -11.40 -7.30 -6.13
N LEU A 18 -11.42 -8.41 -5.39
CA LEU A 18 -12.66 -9.11 -5.05
C LEU A 18 -13.63 -8.26 -4.23
N ILE A 19 -13.12 -7.31 -3.48
CA ILE A 19 -13.97 -6.42 -2.67
C ILE A 19 -14.21 -5.07 -3.33
N GLY A 20 -13.85 -4.93 -4.61
CA GLY A 20 -14.18 -3.75 -5.39
C GLY A 20 -13.18 -2.61 -5.31
N ILE A 21 -11.99 -2.84 -4.78
CA ILE A 21 -10.93 -1.84 -4.74
C ILE A 21 -10.11 -1.95 -6.03
N ASP A 22 -9.81 -0.80 -6.66
CA ASP A 22 -8.97 -0.77 -7.85
C ASP A 22 -7.53 -1.09 -7.46
N ALA A 23 -7.05 -2.25 -7.89
CA ALA A 23 -5.73 -2.74 -7.50
C ALA A 23 -4.78 -2.82 -8.69
N PHE A 24 -3.54 -2.43 -8.47
CA PHE A 24 -2.50 -2.41 -9.49
C PHE A 24 -1.42 -3.42 -9.11
N GLN A 25 -1.24 -4.42 -9.95
CA GLN A 25 -0.23 -5.45 -9.75
C GLN A 25 1.14 -4.93 -10.20
N VAL A 26 2.15 -5.12 -9.37
CA VAL A 26 3.53 -4.77 -9.70
C VAL A 26 4.43 -6.00 -9.52
N LYS A 27 5.47 -6.09 -10.33
CA LYS A 27 6.35 -7.25 -10.36
C LYS A 27 7.64 -7.05 -9.56
N ASP A 28 8.14 -5.83 -9.53
CA ASP A 28 9.42 -5.53 -8.88
C ASP A 28 9.46 -4.07 -8.44
N GLY A 29 10.60 -3.65 -7.89
CA GLY A 29 10.75 -2.29 -7.37
C GLY A 29 10.63 -1.20 -8.41
N GLU A 30 11.21 -1.40 -9.59
CA GLU A 30 11.12 -0.41 -10.67
C GLU A 30 9.69 -0.26 -11.17
N HIS A 31 9.01 -1.38 -11.33
CA HIS A 31 7.61 -1.36 -11.74
C HIS A 31 6.76 -0.68 -10.67
N PHE A 32 7.04 -0.96 -9.41
CA PHE A 32 6.34 -0.32 -8.30
C PHE A 32 6.48 1.20 -8.36
N VAL A 33 7.69 1.72 -8.55
CA VAL A 33 7.92 3.17 -8.60
C VAL A 33 7.12 3.81 -9.73
N SER A 34 7.12 3.19 -10.90
CA SER A 34 6.37 3.69 -12.05
C SER A 34 4.87 3.75 -11.78
N VAL A 35 4.31 2.65 -11.29
CA VAL A 35 2.87 2.55 -11.01
C VAL A 35 2.47 3.48 -9.87
N CYS A 36 3.25 3.51 -8.81
CA CYS A 36 2.98 4.35 -7.66
C CYS A 36 2.96 5.84 -8.02
N ARG A 37 3.89 6.27 -8.87
CA ARG A 37 3.91 7.65 -9.33
C ARG A 37 2.63 8.01 -10.08
N GLN A 38 2.16 7.12 -10.95
CA GLN A 38 0.93 7.32 -11.68
C GLN A 38 -0.28 7.38 -10.76
N VAL A 39 -0.35 6.50 -9.79
CA VAL A 39 -1.47 6.45 -8.85
C VAL A 39 -1.50 7.69 -7.96
N LEU A 40 -0.34 8.13 -7.45
CA LEU A 40 -0.27 9.31 -6.60
C LEU A 40 -0.65 10.60 -7.33
N ASP A 41 -0.50 10.62 -8.66
CA ASP A 41 -0.86 11.78 -9.47
C ASP A 41 -2.33 11.81 -9.87
N ARG A 42 -3.10 10.77 -9.57
CA ARG A 42 -4.52 10.77 -9.91
C ARG A 42 -5.28 11.73 -9.02
N GLU A 43 -6.13 12.53 -9.64
CA GLU A 43 -6.94 13.52 -8.90
C GLU A 43 -7.99 12.87 -8.01
N ASP A 44 -8.43 11.65 -8.36
CA ASP A 44 -9.45 10.94 -7.60
C ASP A 44 -8.88 10.05 -6.49
N ALA A 45 -7.56 10.00 -6.32
CA ALA A 45 -6.96 9.16 -5.29
C ALA A 45 -7.14 9.79 -3.90
N GLY A 46 -7.91 9.13 -3.06
CA GLY A 46 -8.10 9.53 -1.67
C GLY A 46 -7.24 8.73 -0.71
N ILE A 47 -7.17 7.42 -0.93
CA ILE A 47 -6.37 6.51 -0.12
C ILE A 47 -5.62 5.57 -1.06
N VAL A 48 -4.34 5.36 -0.79
CA VAL A 48 -3.52 4.40 -1.53
C VAL A 48 -3.00 3.38 -0.52
N ILE A 49 -3.38 2.13 -0.72
CA ILE A 49 -2.95 1.00 0.11
C ILE A 49 -1.76 0.34 -0.57
N ILE A 50 -0.66 0.17 0.17
CA ILE A 50 0.56 -0.44 -0.36
C ILE A 50 0.99 -1.55 0.60
N THR A 51 1.42 -2.69 0.05
CA THR A 51 1.93 -3.76 0.89
C THR A 51 3.33 -3.39 1.41
N ASP A 52 3.64 -3.81 2.62
CA ASP A 52 4.83 -3.35 3.33
C ASP A 52 6.16 -3.80 2.71
N ARG A 53 6.12 -4.76 1.78
CA ARG A 53 7.34 -5.15 1.04
C ARG A 53 7.92 -3.97 0.24
N PHE A 54 7.09 -3.00 -0.11
CA PHE A 54 7.51 -1.83 -0.89
C PHE A 54 7.77 -0.59 -0.03
N PHE A 55 7.74 -0.73 1.29
CA PHE A 55 7.88 0.42 2.19
C PHE A 55 9.20 1.17 1.99
N GLU A 56 10.31 0.47 1.93
CA GLU A 56 11.62 1.12 1.79
C GLU A 56 11.74 1.84 0.44
N ILE A 57 11.29 1.20 -0.63
CA ILE A 57 11.34 1.81 -1.96
C ILE A 57 10.43 3.04 -2.00
N PHE A 58 9.28 2.96 -1.38
CA PHE A 58 8.38 4.10 -1.28
C PHE A 58 9.02 5.25 -0.52
N ARG A 59 9.62 4.97 0.63
CA ARG A 59 10.27 5.98 1.43
C ARG A 59 11.39 6.68 0.68
N GLU A 60 12.17 5.93 -0.08
CA GLU A 60 13.30 6.48 -0.86
C GLU A 60 12.84 7.39 -2.00
N ASN A 61 11.70 7.11 -2.61
CA ASN A 61 11.28 7.78 -3.84
C ASN A 61 10.14 8.78 -3.66
N PHE A 62 9.33 8.65 -2.63
CA PHE A 62 8.07 9.42 -2.51
C PHE A 62 7.91 10.19 -1.20
N SER A 63 8.87 10.19 -0.30
CA SER A 63 8.72 10.90 0.97
C SER A 63 8.45 12.39 0.80
N ASP A 64 9.08 13.02 -0.17
CA ASP A 64 8.89 14.45 -0.42
C ASP A 64 7.49 14.76 -0.97
N VAL A 65 6.94 13.84 -1.76
CA VAL A 65 5.60 14.02 -2.33
C VAL A 65 4.56 14.07 -1.21
N LEU A 66 4.68 13.19 -0.23
CA LEU A 66 3.73 13.14 0.90
C LEU A 66 3.80 14.35 1.79
N ARG A 67 4.97 14.99 1.91
CA ARG A 67 5.10 16.20 2.70
C ARG A 67 4.37 17.38 2.08
N LYS A 68 4.28 17.40 0.76
CA LYS A 68 3.69 18.51 0.03
C LYS A 68 2.18 18.38 -0.17
N LYS A 69 1.66 17.15 -0.08
CA LYS A 69 0.24 16.87 -0.32
C LYS A 69 -0.38 16.16 0.87
N ALA A 70 -1.52 16.64 1.32
CA ALA A 70 -2.31 15.97 2.33
C ALA A 70 -3.05 14.75 1.76
N VAL A 71 -3.34 14.76 0.47
CA VAL A 71 -4.09 13.73 -0.24
C VAL A 71 -3.23 13.23 -1.41
N PRO A 72 -3.14 11.93 -1.67
CA PRO A 72 -3.83 10.83 -0.98
C PRO A 72 -3.16 10.44 0.34
N ALA A 73 -3.93 9.86 1.24
CA ALA A 73 -3.37 9.20 2.42
C ALA A 73 -2.78 7.86 2.00
N VAL A 74 -1.57 7.56 2.45
CA VAL A 74 -0.90 6.30 2.12
C VAL A 74 -0.91 5.40 3.34
N VAL A 75 -1.37 4.16 3.16
CA VAL A 75 -1.48 3.17 4.23
C VAL A 75 -0.71 1.93 3.83
N PHE A 76 0.14 1.43 4.72
CA PHE A 76 0.89 0.19 4.48
C PHE A 76 0.23 -0.95 5.21
N ILE A 77 0.05 -2.08 4.52
CA ILE A 77 -0.54 -3.29 5.08
C ILE A 77 0.46 -4.44 4.98
N PRO A 78 0.30 -5.50 5.79
CA PRO A 78 1.20 -6.65 5.73
C PRO A 78 1.15 -7.36 4.37
N SER A 79 2.31 -7.84 3.93
CA SER A 79 2.40 -8.65 2.71
C SER A 79 1.80 -10.03 2.95
N PHE A 80 1.31 -10.65 1.87
CA PHE A 80 0.63 -11.96 1.94
C PHE A 80 1.60 -13.13 1.82
N ASP A 81 2.80 -13.03 2.34
CA ASP A 81 3.76 -14.10 2.23
C ASP A 81 4.05 -14.77 3.59
N GLY A 82 3.62 -15.99 3.71
CA GLY A 82 3.99 -16.95 4.75
C GLY A 82 4.30 -16.40 6.14
N VAL A 83 5.52 -16.60 6.58
CA VAL A 83 5.99 -16.20 7.91
C VAL A 83 5.89 -14.68 8.11
N HIS A 84 6.19 -13.94 7.06
CA HIS A 84 6.11 -12.49 7.09
C HIS A 84 4.67 -12.02 7.38
N LEU A 85 3.70 -12.65 6.76
CA LEU A 85 2.29 -12.34 6.98
C LEU A 85 1.89 -12.53 8.44
N LYS A 86 2.25 -13.67 9.04
CA LYS A 86 1.90 -13.94 10.45
C LYS A 86 2.46 -12.87 11.38
N ARG A 87 3.70 -12.50 11.17
CA ARG A 87 4.37 -11.53 12.02
C ARG A 87 3.80 -10.14 11.84
N SER A 88 3.63 -9.73 10.58
CA SER A 88 3.15 -8.38 10.26
C SER A 88 1.73 -8.15 10.70
N ILE A 89 0.85 -9.14 10.56
CA ILE A 89 -0.54 -9.03 11.00
C ILE A 89 -0.60 -8.85 12.51
N LYS A 90 0.20 -9.60 13.26
CA LYS A 90 0.23 -9.51 14.70
C LYS A 90 0.65 -8.11 15.17
N GLU A 91 1.71 -7.59 14.56
CA GLU A 91 2.21 -6.25 14.87
C GLU A 91 1.19 -5.17 14.49
N PHE A 92 0.57 -5.33 13.33
CA PHE A 92 -0.43 -4.39 12.84
C PHE A 92 -1.65 -4.33 13.75
N VAL A 93 -2.16 -5.48 14.14
CA VAL A 93 -3.33 -5.55 15.03
C VAL A 93 -3.00 -4.95 16.40
N ALA A 94 -1.84 -5.25 16.94
CA ALA A 94 -1.41 -4.68 18.21
C ALA A 94 -1.34 -3.15 18.15
N GLY A 95 -0.83 -2.61 17.05
CA GLY A 95 -0.75 -1.18 16.86
C GLY A 95 -2.10 -0.50 16.73
N VAL A 96 -3.03 -1.14 16.02
CA VAL A 96 -4.37 -0.59 15.79
C VAL A 96 -5.21 -0.64 17.06
N ILE A 97 -5.18 -1.76 17.78
CA ILE A 97 -5.99 -1.95 18.98
C ILE A 97 -5.36 -1.27 20.19
N GLY A 98 -4.05 -1.07 20.17
CA GLY A 98 -3.35 -0.42 21.28
C GLY A 98 -3.14 -1.30 22.48
N ILE A 99 -3.23 -2.62 22.34
CA ILE A 99 -2.97 -3.59 23.39
C ILE A 99 -1.79 -4.46 23.02
N GLY A 100 -1.02 -4.88 24.01
CA GLY A 100 0.09 -5.80 23.81
C GLY A 100 -0.44 -7.20 23.54
N LEU A 101 -0.14 -7.71 22.37
CA LEU A 101 -0.53 -9.07 21.99
C LEU A 101 0.63 -10.03 22.09
#